data_6acd2996c0700fb3c0aa2b6d47a302f3
#
_entry.id   6acd2996c0700fb3c0aa2b6d47a302f3
#
_cell.length_a   1.000
_cell.length_b   1.000
_cell.length_c   1.000
_cell.angle_alpha   90.00
_cell.angle_beta   90.00
_cell.angle_gamma   90.00
#
_symmetry.space_group_name_H-M   'P 1'
#
loop_
_entity.id
_entity.type
_entity.pdbx_description
1 polymer ?
#
loop_
_entity_poly.entity_id
_entity_poly.type
_entity_poly.pdbx_seq_one_letter_code
_entity_poly.pdbx_strand_id
1 'polypeptide(L)'
;MLLSLLVTVISLLLPIFGENFELMLVSFSLLGIGNALMQTSLNPLVSVVTSGQNLASTLTFGQFVKAIASFLAPYIAMWGAMASIPTFGLGWRVLFPIYMVIGIAATFFLAGTPIEEEKNEGKASGFGECFKLLGKPIVLLSFIGIMCHVGIDVGTNTTAPKILMERLGWTLNEAAFATSLYFIFRTIGCFTGTVFLRMMKTRTFFVISVVMMALSMIGMWVGESKMMLYIAIALVGYGNSNVFSMIFSQALLAMPDKKNEVSGLMIMGLFGGTVFPLIMGFASDAFGQVGAVAVMAIGVVYLFTYIRKL
;
A
#
# COMPACT_ATOMS: atom_id res chain seq x y z
N MET A 1 -1.34 16.21 10.92
CA MET A 1 -0.42 15.12 11.33
C MET A 1 -0.56 14.71 12.80
N LEU A 2 -0.40 15.61 13.79
CA LEU A 2 -0.58 15.23 15.22
C LEU A 2 -1.96 14.67 15.51
N LEU A 3 -3.03 15.25 14.94
CA LEU A 3 -4.40 14.73 15.08
C LEU A 3 -4.53 13.30 14.53
N SER A 4 -3.90 12.98 13.40
CA SER A 4 -3.96 11.64 12.83
C SER A 4 -3.23 10.60 13.69
N LEU A 5 -2.09 10.97 14.28
CA LEU A 5 -1.39 10.12 15.26
C LEU A 5 -2.25 9.88 16.50
N LEU A 6 -2.90 10.94 17.01
CA LEU A 6 -3.78 10.83 18.17
C LEU A 6 -4.94 9.85 17.90
N VAL A 7 -5.61 10.00 16.74
CA VAL A 7 -6.69 9.08 16.32
C VAL A 7 -6.17 7.65 16.22
N THR A 8 -4.96 7.45 15.65
CA THR A 8 -4.33 6.14 15.55
C THR A 8 -4.04 5.55 16.93
N VAL A 9 -3.48 6.32 17.86
CA VAL A 9 -3.20 5.84 19.23
C VAL A 9 -4.48 5.46 19.95
N ILE A 10 -5.54 6.27 19.83
CA ILE A 10 -6.85 5.95 20.41
C ILE A 10 -7.42 4.68 19.80
N SER A 11 -7.30 4.49 18.50
CA SER A 11 -7.79 3.28 17.82
C SER A 11 -7.09 2.02 18.32
N LEU A 12 -5.79 2.08 18.56
CA LEU A 12 -4.99 0.96 19.08
C LEU A 12 -5.25 0.66 20.57
N LEU A 13 -5.79 1.63 21.31
CA LEU A 13 -6.16 1.44 22.71
C LEU A 13 -7.41 0.57 22.86
N LEU A 14 -8.39 0.68 21.96
CA LEU A 14 -9.67 0.01 22.07
C LEU A 14 -9.57 -1.54 22.17
N PRO A 15 -8.78 -2.25 21.32
CA PRO A 15 -8.66 -3.71 21.41
C PRO A 15 -8.00 -4.23 22.69
N ILE A 16 -7.40 -3.36 23.50
CA ILE A 16 -6.82 -3.74 24.79
C ILE A 16 -7.94 -4.05 25.80
N PHE A 17 -9.07 -3.33 25.71
CA PHE A 17 -10.19 -3.49 26.64
C PHE A 17 -11.12 -4.65 26.29
N GLY A 18 -11.12 -5.13 25.05
CA GLY A 18 -12.01 -6.22 24.64
C GLY A 18 -11.75 -6.71 23.24
N GLU A 19 -12.40 -7.83 22.86
CA GLU A 19 -12.27 -8.46 21.54
C GLU A 19 -13.63 -8.72 20.89
N ASN A 20 -14.68 -8.04 21.34
CA ASN A 20 -15.97 -8.17 20.69
C ASN A 20 -15.95 -7.52 19.29
N PHE A 21 -16.79 -8.01 18.39
CA PHE A 21 -16.83 -7.60 17.00
C PHE A 21 -17.03 -6.08 16.82
N GLU A 22 -17.94 -5.49 17.59
CA GLU A 22 -18.27 -4.06 17.48
C GLU A 22 -17.08 -3.18 17.86
N LEU A 23 -16.42 -3.50 18.97
CA LEU A 23 -15.23 -2.77 19.43
C LEU A 23 -14.08 -2.86 18.43
N MET A 24 -13.85 -4.06 17.85
CA MET A 24 -12.85 -4.25 16.82
C MET A 24 -13.20 -3.48 15.56
N LEU A 25 -14.47 -3.47 15.14
CA LEU A 25 -14.93 -2.71 13.98
C LEU A 25 -14.70 -1.21 14.16
N VAL A 26 -15.02 -0.65 15.31
CA VAL A 26 -14.76 0.76 15.64
C VAL A 26 -13.26 1.05 15.65
N SER A 27 -12.46 0.18 16.28
CA SER A 27 -11.00 0.30 16.32
C SER A 27 -10.39 0.35 14.92
N PHE A 28 -10.70 -0.63 14.07
CA PHE A 28 -10.17 -0.69 12.70
C PHE A 28 -10.69 0.45 11.81
N SER A 29 -11.92 0.91 12.03
CA SER A 29 -12.44 2.09 11.32
C SER A 29 -11.66 3.35 11.69
N LEU A 30 -11.42 3.58 12.98
CA LEU A 30 -10.60 4.71 13.46
C LEU A 30 -9.14 4.59 12.98
N LEU A 31 -8.58 3.37 12.98
CA LEU A 31 -7.24 3.12 12.46
C LEU A 31 -7.14 3.47 10.97
N GLY A 32 -8.15 3.11 10.18
CA GLY A 32 -8.25 3.47 8.76
C GLY A 32 -8.32 4.98 8.55
N ILE A 33 -9.15 5.68 9.34
CA ILE A 33 -9.26 7.14 9.31
C ILE A 33 -7.92 7.80 9.68
N GLY A 34 -7.28 7.35 10.78
CA GLY A 34 -5.98 7.85 11.22
C GLY A 34 -4.90 7.67 10.16
N ASN A 35 -4.85 6.49 9.52
CA ASN A 35 -3.90 6.20 8.43
C ASN A 35 -4.15 7.07 7.18
N ALA A 36 -5.41 7.27 6.79
CA ALA A 36 -5.74 8.14 5.65
C ALA A 36 -5.33 9.60 5.91
N LEU A 37 -5.66 10.14 7.08
CA LEU A 37 -5.27 11.49 7.50
C LEU A 37 -3.75 11.64 7.56
N MET A 38 -3.03 10.63 8.07
CA MET A 38 -1.57 10.64 8.12
C MET A 38 -0.96 10.69 6.73
N GLN A 39 -1.37 9.81 5.83
CA GLN A 39 -0.80 9.75 4.48
C GLN A 39 -1.14 11.02 3.67
N THR A 40 -2.36 11.56 3.82
CA THR A 40 -2.79 12.79 3.13
C THR A 40 -1.95 14.01 3.55
N SER A 41 -1.53 14.08 4.83
CA SER A 41 -0.75 15.21 5.33
C SER A 41 0.77 14.99 5.23
N LEU A 42 1.25 13.75 5.39
CA LEU A 42 2.68 13.43 5.36
C LEU A 42 3.27 13.53 3.95
N ASN A 43 2.57 13.03 2.95
CA ASN A 43 3.12 12.96 1.59
C ASN A 43 3.37 14.35 0.96
N PRO A 44 2.48 15.36 1.10
CA PRO A 44 2.81 16.73 0.70
C PRO A 44 3.99 17.32 1.46
N LEU A 45 4.09 17.09 2.78
CA LEU A 45 5.22 17.56 3.58
C LEU A 45 6.54 16.99 3.08
N VAL A 46 6.60 15.70 2.76
CA VAL A 46 7.79 15.08 2.16
C VAL A 46 8.16 15.79 0.86
N SER A 47 7.18 16.23 0.06
CA SER A 47 7.44 16.94 -1.20
C SER A 47 7.95 18.37 -1.02
N VAL A 48 7.81 18.97 0.17
CA VAL A 48 8.37 20.28 0.50
C VAL A 48 9.83 20.14 0.93
N VAL A 49 10.14 19.15 1.77
CA VAL A 49 11.51 18.94 2.30
C VAL A 49 12.42 18.18 1.34
N THR A 50 11.89 17.56 0.29
CA THR A 50 12.68 16.72 -0.62
C THR A 50 12.67 17.30 -2.03
N SER A 51 13.85 17.40 -2.67
CA SER A 51 13.95 17.84 -4.08
C SER A 51 13.16 16.93 -5.02
N GLY A 52 12.60 17.51 -6.10
CA GLY A 52 11.71 16.80 -7.02
C GLY A 52 12.24 15.47 -7.56
N GLN A 53 13.54 15.38 -7.87
CA GLN A 53 14.17 14.14 -8.36
C GLN A 53 14.23 13.03 -7.29
N ASN A 54 14.31 13.38 -6.01
CA ASN A 54 14.44 12.44 -4.90
C ASN A 54 13.09 12.11 -4.23
N LEU A 55 12.01 12.78 -4.63
CA LEU A 55 10.70 12.60 -4.01
C LEU A 55 10.21 11.15 -4.07
N ALA A 56 10.27 10.52 -5.25
CA ALA A 56 9.88 9.12 -5.42
C ALA A 56 10.71 8.19 -4.52
N SER A 57 12.03 8.39 -4.46
CA SER A 57 12.94 7.62 -3.60
C SER A 57 12.57 7.76 -2.11
N THR A 58 12.30 8.98 -1.66
CA THR A 58 11.97 9.24 -0.25
C THR A 58 10.62 8.64 0.13
N LEU A 59 9.61 8.77 -0.74
CA LEU A 59 8.31 8.11 -0.56
C LEU A 59 8.46 6.58 -0.54
N THR A 60 9.32 6.02 -1.42
CA THR A 60 9.62 4.58 -1.45
C THR A 60 10.29 4.11 -0.17
N PHE A 61 11.19 4.91 0.42
CA PHE A 61 11.77 4.59 1.72
C PHE A 61 10.69 4.49 2.82
N GLY A 62 9.72 5.40 2.81
CA GLY A 62 8.55 5.31 3.70
C GLY A 62 7.76 4.02 3.50
N GLN A 63 7.57 3.58 2.24
CA GLN A 63 6.92 2.30 1.95
C GLN A 63 7.77 1.10 2.40
N PHE A 64 9.10 1.18 2.35
CA PHE A 64 10.00 0.14 2.89
C PHE A 64 9.81 -0.04 4.40
N VAL A 65 9.78 1.06 5.17
CA VAL A 65 9.54 1.00 6.63
C VAL A 65 8.15 0.40 6.92
N LYS A 66 7.14 0.81 6.16
CA LYS A 66 5.78 0.25 6.26
C LYS A 66 5.76 -1.26 5.94
N ALA A 67 6.52 -1.70 4.94
CA ALA A 67 6.59 -3.11 4.55
C ALA A 67 7.21 -3.97 5.66
N ILE A 68 8.26 -3.48 6.35
CA ILE A 68 8.85 -4.15 7.52
C ILE A 68 7.80 -4.32 8.62
N ALA A 69 7.08 -3.25 8.95
CA ALA A 69 6.03 -3.29 9.98
C ALA A 69 4.92 -4.30 9.61
N SER A 70 4.49 -4.31 8.35
CA SER A 70 3.49 -5.25 7.85
C SER A 70 3.97 -6.70 7.87
N PHE A 71 5.26 -6.94 7.60
CA PHE A 71 5.88 -8.26 7.69
C PHE A 71 5.96 -8.76 9.14
N LEU A 72 6.29 -7.88 10.09
CA LEU A 72 6.44 -8.26 11.50
C LEU A 72 5.10 -8.47 12.22
N ALA A 73 4.03 -7.81 11.78
CA ALA A 73 2.74 -7.85 12.45
C ALA A 73 2.18 -9.28 12.67
N PRO A 74 2.13 -10.18 11.68
CA PRO A 74 1.65 -11.56 11.88
C PRO A 74 2.52 -12.35 12.86
N TYR A 75 3.83 -12.14 12.84
CA TYR A 75 4.75 -12.82 13.76
C TYR A 75 4.55 -12.37 15.20
N ILE A 76 4.41 -11.07 15.43
CA ILE A 76 4.13 -10.53 16.77
C ILE A 76 2.79 -11.08 17.29
N ALA A 77 1.76 -11.10 16.45
CA ALA A 77 0.47 -11.67 16.82
C ALA A 77 0.57 -13.17 17.14
N MET A 78 1.31 -13.94 16.34
CA MET A 78 1.55 -15.37 16.57
C MET A 78 2.33 -15.61 17.87
N TRP A 79 3.40 -14.88 18.12
CA TRP A 79 4.18 -14.99 19.35
C TRP A 79 3.34 -14.63 20.58
N GLY A 80 2.45 -13.64 20.45
CA GLY A 80 1.48 -13.29 21.48
C GLY A 80 0.46 -14.41 21.73
N ALA A 81 -0.08 -15.00 20.66
CA ALA A 81 -1.02 -16.12 20.76
C ALA A 81 -0.39 -17.36 21.42
N MET A 82 0.90 -17.62 21.14
CA MET A 82 1.68 -18.73 21.71
C MET A 82 2.27 -18.40 23.11
N ALA A 83 2.01 -17.21 23.64
CA ALA A 83 2.64 -16.72 24.87
C ALA A 83 4.18 -16.76 24.87
N SER A 84 4.80 -16.71 23.69
CA SER A 84 6.26 -16.68 23.52
C SER A 84 6.88 -15.32 23.91
N ILE A 85 6.06 -14.30 24.04
CA ILE A 85 6.42 -12.95 24.53
C ILE A 85 5.48 -12.58 25.68
N PRO A 86 5.85 -11.62 26.55
CA PRO A 86 4.96 -11.14 27.60
C PRO A 86 3.67 -10.55 27.01
N THR A 87 2.53 -11.15 27.32
CA THR A 87 1.23 -10.76 26.73
C THR A 87 0.30 -10.04 27.70
N PHE A 88 0.57 -10.13 28.99
CA PHE A 88 -0.30 -9.57 30.06
C PHE A 88 -1.79 -10.01 29.92
N GLY A 89 -2.01 -11.23 29.44
CA GLY A 89 -3.35 -11.79 29.20
C GLY A 89 -4.00 -11.38 27.86
N LEU A 90 -3.34 -10.59 27.02
CA LEU A 90 -3.90 -10.12 25.75
C LEU A 90 -3.79 -11.14 24.61
N GLY A 91 -2.95 -12.19 24.75
CA GLY A 91 -2.72 -13.12 23.64
C GLY A 91 -2.24 -12.42 22.38
N TRP A 92 -2.83 -12.71 21.22
CA TRP A 92 -2.48 -12.07 19.95
C TRP A 92 -2.68 -10.54 19.94
N ARG A 93 -3.55 -10.01 20.80
CA ARG A 93 -3.83 -8.57 20.93
C ARG A 93 -2.65 -7.77 21.49
N VAL A 94 -1.58 -8.41 21.95
CA VAL A 94 -0.34 -7.74 22.37
C VAL A 94 0.26 -6.87 21.26
N LEU A 95 -0.10 -7.13 20.00
CA LEU A 95 0.26 -6.30 18.85
C LEU A 95 -0.17 -4.83 19.03
N PHE A 96 -1.36 -4.59 19.59
CA PHE A 96 -1.91 -3.24 19.72
C PHE A 96 -1.13 -2.36 20.70
N PRO A 97 -0.83 -2.79 21.93
CA PRO A 97 0.01 -1.98 22.83
C PRO A 97 1.43 -1.76 22.28
N ILE A 98 2.01 -2.72 21.56
CA ILE A 98 3.33 -2.53 20.93
C ILE A 98 3.27 -1.39 19.91
N TYR A 99 2.30 -1.41 18.99
CA TYR A 99 2.13 -0.34 18.03
C TYR A 99 1.68 0.98 18.67
N MET A 100 0.91 0.93 19.74
CA MET A 100 0.53 2.13 20.51
C MET A 100 1.76 2.83 21.11
N VAL A 101 2.70 2.11 21.69
CA VAL A 101 3.95 2.69 22.22
C VAL A 101 4.76 3.34 21.09
N ILE A 102 4.86 2.69 19.92
CA ILE A 102 5.53 3.26 18.75
C ILE A 102 4.80 4.53 18.28
N GLY A 103 3.45 4.52 18.24
CA GLY A 103 2.63 5.66 17.87
C GLY A 103 2.79 6.85 18.83
N ILE A 104 2.84 6.59 20.13
CA ILE A 104 3.09 7.60 21.16
C ILE A 104 4.50 8.20 20.99
N ALA A 105 5.52 7.35 20.80
CA ALA A 105 6.88 7.82 20.56
C ALA A 105 6.95 8.69 19.29
N ALA A 106 6.32 8.26 18.19
CA ALA A 106 6.25 9.03 16.96
C ALA A 106 5.55 10.39 17.18
N THR A 107 4.51 10.43 18.02
CA THR A 107 3.80 11.68 18.37
C THR A 107 4.72 12.65 19.09
N PHE A 108 5.51 12.18 20.07
CA PHE A 108 6.47 13.02 20.77
C PHE A 108 7.59 13.54 19.86
N PHE A 109 8.15 12.67 19.01
CA PHE A 109 9.17 13.09 18.04
C PHE A 109 8.64 14.14 17.06
N LEU A 110 7.42 13.93 16.55
CA LEU A 110 6.79 14.87 15.63
C LEU A 110 6.47 16.22 16.31
N ALA A 111 5.95 16.18 17.53
CA ALA A 111 5.65 17.39 18.30
C ALA A 111 6.89 18.22 18.64
N GLY A 112 8.05 17.56 18.83
CA GLY A 112 9.35 18.21 19.07
C GLY A 112 10.07 18.66 17.80
N THR A 113 9.59 18.31 16.60
CA THR A 113 10.23 18.66 15.34
C THR A 113 9.68 20.01 14.84
N PRO A 114 10.54 21.05 14.66
CA PRO A 114 10.09 22.31 14.08
C PRO A 114 9.75 22.10 12.61
N ILE A 115 8.47 22.12 12.30
CA ILE A 115 7.95 22.05 10.92
C ILE A 115 7.43 23.44 10.57
N GLU A 116 8.01 24.07 9.55
CA GLU A 116 7.47 25.29 9.00
C GLU A 116 6.12 24.94 8.32
N GLU A 117 5.03 25.37 8.94
CA GLU A 117 3.72 25.25 8.31
C GLU A 117 3.64 26.27 7.17
N GLU A 118 3.45 25.80 5.94
CA GLU A 118 3.03 26.68 4.86
C GLU A 118 1.70 27.31 5.28
N LYS A 119 1.72 28.60 5.63
CA LYS A 119 0.51 29.38 5.85
C LYS A 119 -0.24 29.44 4.51
N ASN A 120 -1.21 28.55 4.35
CA ASN A 120 -2.16 28.68 3.27
C ASN A 120 -2.95 29.99 3.51
N GLU A 121 -2.57 31.08 2.87
CA GLU A 121 -3.29 32.37 2.89
C GLU A 121 -4.64 32.29 2.15
N GLY A 122 -5.00 31.10 1.61
CA GLY A 122 -6.23 30.83 0.89
C GLY A 122 -7.28 30.10 1.74
N LYS A 123 -8.55 30.26 1.40
CA LYS A 123 -9.66 29.44 1.93
C LYS A 123 -9.35 27.96 1.63
N ALA A 124 -9.55 27.09 2.62
CA ALA A 124 -9.45 25.65 2.42
C ALA A 124 -10.32 25.23 1.23
N SER A 125 -9.74 24.47 0.30
CA SER A 125 -10.47 23.98 -0.88
C SER A 125 -11.62 23.08 -0.45
N GLY A 126 -12.83 23.35 -0.95
CA GLY A 126 -14.00 22.51 -0.71
C GLY A 126 -13.88 21.17 -1.45
N PHE A 127 -14.63 20.15 -1.02
CA PHE A 127 -14.66 18.83 -1.69
C PHE A 127 -14.90 18.95 -3.20
N GLY A 128 -15.81 19.83 -3.63
CA GLY A 128 -16.10 20.05 -5.06
C GLY A 128 -14.90 20.58 -5.85
N GLU A 129 -14.05 21.40 -5.24
CA GLU A 129 -12.84 21.91 -5.87
C GLU A 129 -11.76 20.81 -5.98
N CYS A 130 -11.65 19.95 -4.98
CA CYS A 130 -10.76 18.79 -5.05
C CYS A 130 -11.18 17.86 -6.20
N PHE A 131 -12.45 17.51 -6.31
CA PHE A 131 -12.94 16.66 -7.40
C PHE A 131 -12.79 17.29 -8.80
N LYS A 132 -12.87 18.62 -8.93
CA LYS A 132 -12.57 19.30 -10.21
C LYS A 132 -11.15 19.04 -10.71
N LEU A 133 -10.20 18.73 -9.83
CA LEU A 133 -8.83 18.37 -10.23
C LEU A 133 -8.77 17.05 -11.00
N LEU A 134 -9.73 16.14 -10.84
CA LEU A 134 -9.85 14.96 -11.70
C LEU A 134 -10.12 15.32 -13.17
N GLY A 135 -10.58 16.52 -13.48
CA GLY A 135 -10.64 17.04 -14.85
C GLY A 135 -9.25 17.30 -15.47
N LYS A 136 -8.16 17.32 -14.68
CA LYS A 136 -6.79 17.41 -15.20
C LYS A 136 -6.30 16.01 -15.56
N PRO A 137 -5.89 15.76 -16.82
CA PRO A 137 -5.54 14.42 -17.28
C PRO A 137 -4.47 13.72 -16.43
N ILE A 138 -3.45 14.47 -15.97
CA ILE A 138 -2.39 13.89 -15.14
C ILE A 138 -2.91 13.43 -13.78
N VAL A 139 -3.82 14.17 -13.15
CA VAL A 139 -4.40 13.82 -11.85
C VAL A 139 -5.31 12.59 -11.99
N LEU A 140 -6.18 12.58 -12.99
CA LEU A 140 -7.09 11.46 -13.26
C LEU A 140 -6.32 10.18 -13.57
N LEU A 141 -5.32 10.27 -14.46
CA LEU A 141 -4.50 9.11 -14.83
C LEU A 141 -3.70 8.59 -13.63
N SER A 142 -3.18 9.47 -12.79
CA SER A 142 -2.48 9.09 -11.56
C SER A 142 -3.43 8.43 -10.56
N PHE A 143 -4.63 8.99 -10.37
CA PHE A 143 -5.67 8.42 -9.51
C PHE A 143 -6.02 6.98 -9.93
N ILE A 144 -6.32 6.76 -11.21
CA ILE A 144 -6.59 5.41 -11.74
C ILE A 144 -5.35 4.52 -11.63
N GLY A 145 -4.14 5.05 -11.85
CA GLY A 145 -2.89 4.32 -11.70
C GLY A 145 -2.68 3.80 -10.27
N ILE A 146 -3.01 4.61 -9.27
CA ILE A 146 -2.97 4.19 -7.86
C ILE A 146 -4.05 3.15 -7.57
N MET A 147 -5.26 3.32 -8.11
CA MET A 147 -6.31 2.29 -7.99
C MET A 147 -5.84 0.94 -8.56
N CYS A 148 -5.23 0.93 -9.74
CA CYS A 148 -4.67 -0.29 -10.35
C CYS A 148 -3.56 -0.89 -9.50
N HIS A 149 -2.60 -0.06 -9.03
CA HIS A 149 -1.51 -0.50 -8.16
C HIS A 149 -2.03 -1.21 -6.91
N VAL A 150 -2.96 -0.59 -6.19
CA VAL A 150 -3.51 -1.15 -4.93
C VAL A 150 -4.41 -2.35 -5.20
N GLY A 151 -5.16 -2.30 -6.30
CA GLY A 151 -5.97 -3.44 -6.75
C GLY A 151 -5.12 -4.67 -7.04
N ILE A 152 -3.97 -4.51 -7.70
CA ILE A 152 -3.00 -5.59 -7.95
C ILE A 152 -2.35 -6.05 -6.64
N ASP A 153 -2.02 -5.12 -5.73
CA ASP A 153 -1.44 -5.42 -4.42
C ASP A 153 -2.35 -6.35 -3.60
N VAL A 154 -3.57 -5.90 -3.34
CA VAL A 154 -4.57 -6.66 -2.57
C VAL A 154 -5.00 -7.91 -3.34
N GLY A 155 -5.19 -7.76 -4.65
CA GLY A 155 -5.57 -8.86 -5.54
C GLY A 155 -4.55 -10.00 -5.52
N THR A 156 -3.26 -9.71 -5.60
CA THR A 156 -2.22 -10.73 -5.54
C THR A 156 -2.24 -11.46 -4.20
N ASN A 157 -2.37 -10.74 -3.09
CA ASN A 157 -2.39 -11.34 -1.75
C ASN A 157 -3.59 -12.26 -1.52
N THR A 158 -4.73 -11.98 -2.17
CA THR A 158 -5.92 -12.83 -2.07
C THR A 158 -5.93 -13.99 -3.07
N THR A 159 -5.35 -13.79 -4.26
CA THR A 159 -5.42 -14.76 -5.36
C THR A 159 -4.23 -15.73 -5.36
N ALA A 160 -3.02 -15.29 -4.98
CA ALA A 160 -1.84 -16.14 -5.03
C ALA A 160 -1.97 -17.44 -4.21
N PRO A 161 -2.43 -17.41 -2.93
CA PRO A 161 -2.71 -18.64 -2.20
C PRO A 161 -3.75 -19.53 -2.90
N LYS A 162 -4.83 -18.92 -3.41
CA LYS A 162 -5.92 -19.66 -4.07
C LYS A 162 -5.47 -20.35 -5.35
N ILE A 163 -4.57 -19.73 -6.14
CA ILE A 163 -3.99 -20.36 -7.33
C ILE A 163 -3.17 -21.59 -6.94
N LEU A 164 -2.38 -21.53 -5.85
CA LEU A 164 -1.60 -22.68 -5.37
C LEU A 164 -2.53 -23.81 -4.90
N MET A 165 -3.62 -23.48 -4.20
CA MET A 165 -4.62 -24.47 -3.79
C MET A 165 -5.30 -25.10 -5.01
N GLU A 166 -5.72 -24.30 -6.00
CA GLU A 166 -6.46 -24.77 -7.18
C GLU A 166 -5.60 -25.65 -8.09
N ARG A 167 -4.33 -25.26 -8.33
CA ARG A 167 -3.47 -25.94 -9.31
C ARG A 167 -2.56 -27.01 -8.74
N LEU A 168 -2.13 -26.87 -7.48
CA LEU A 168 -1.21 -27.80 -6.85
C LEU A 168 -1.90 -28.71 -5.82
N GLY A 169 -3.18 -28.48 -5.55
CA GLY A 169 -3.94 -29.25 -4.54
C GLY A 169 -3.49 -28.98 -3.11
N TRP A 170 -2.84 -27.85 -2.85
CA TRP A 170 -2.30 -27.52 -1.54
C TRP A 170 -3.37 -27.15 -0.53
N THR A 171 -3.07 -27.40 0.75
CA THR A 171 -3.87 -26.91 1.85
C THR A 171 -3.68 -25.40 2.02
N LEU A 172 -4.61 -24.73 2.71
CA LEU A 172 -4.51 -23.29 3.00
C LEU A 172 -3.20 -22.95 3.73
N ASN A 173 -2.76 -23.80 4.66
CA ASN A 173 -1.53 -23.57 5.43
C ASN A 173 -0.28 -23.60 4.53
N GLU A 174 -0.22 -24.53 3.58
CA GLU A 174 0.90 -24.62 2.62
C GLU A 174 0.87 -23.44 1.65
N ALA A 175 -0.31 -23.06 1.17
CA ALA A 175 -0.49 -21.97 0.23
C ALA A 175 -0.28 -20.57 0.87
N ALA A 176 -0.42 -20.44 2.18
CA ALA A 176 -0.25 -19.18 2.91
C ALA A 176 1.16 -18.56 2.73
N PHE A 177 2.17 -19.38 2.44
CA PHE A 177 3.52 -18.90 2.14
C PHE A 177 3.58 -17.97 0.91
N ALA A 178 2.62 -18.09 -0.01
CA ALA A 178 2.53 -17.19 -1.18
C ALA A 178 2.45 -15.71 -0.78
N THR A 179 1.64 -15.41 0.24
CA THR A 179 1.51 -14.04 0.77
C THR A 179 2.82 -13.56 1.41
N SER A 180 3.49 -14.42 2.18
CA SER A 180 4.80 -14.11 2.76
C SER A 180 5.84 -13.85 1.67
N LEU A 181 5.88 -14.67 0.63
CA LEU A 181 6.76 -14.52 -0.52
C LEU A 181 6.56 -13.17 -1.23
N TYR A 182 5.29 -12.79 -1.45
CA TYR A 182 4.95 -11.48 -2.00
C TYR A 182 5.54 -10.35 -1.16
N PHE A 183 5.31 -10.36 0.15
CA PHE A 183 5.79 -9.29 1.05
C PHE A 183 7.31 -9.26 1.18
N ILE A 184 8.00 -10.41 1.15
CA ILE A 184 9.47 -10.46 1.12
C ILE A 184 9.99 -9.71 -0.11
N PHE A 185 9.49 -10.05 -1.30
CA PHE A 185 9.95 -9.41 -2.54
C PHE A 185 9.50 -7.95 -2.65
N ARG A 186 8.34 -7.60 -2.10
CA ARG A 186 7.90 -6.21 -1.98
C ARG A 186 8.85 -5.40 -1.08
N THR A 187 9.25 -5.95 0.06
CA THR A 187 10.19 -5.29 0.98
C THR A 187 11.57 -5.09 0.33
N ILE A 188 12.09 -6.13 -0.33
CA ILE A 188 13.34 -6.04 -1.11
C ILE A 188 13.21 -5.00 -2.22
N GLY A 189 12.08 -4.98 -2.92
CA GLY A 189 11.79 -4.03 -3.99
C GLY A 189 11.71 -2.58 -3.49
N CYS A 190 11.09 -2.32 -2.34
CA CYS A 190 11.09 -0.99 -1.73
C CYS A 190 12.49 -0.55 -1.30
N PHE A 191 13.27 -1.45 -0.68
CA PHE A 191 14.63 -1.14 -0.27
C PHE A 191 15.53 -0.80 -1.47
N THR A 192 15.60 -1.70 -2.44
CA THR A 192 16.42 -1.50 -3.65
C THR A 192 15.90 -0.35 -4.50
N GLY A 193 14.58 -0.17 -4.58
CA GLY A 193 13.96 0.93 -5.30
C GLY A 193 14.29 2.29 -4.70
N THR A 194 14.47 2.40 -3.38
CA THR A 194 14.95 3.62 -2.74
C THR A 194 16.32 4.06 -3.30
N VAL A 195 17.19 3.09 -3.57
CA VAL A 195 18.52 3.35 -4.15
C VAL A 195 18.42 3.60 -5.65
N PHE A 196 17.74 2.72 -6.39
CA PHE A 196 17.65 2.82 -7.85
C PHE A 196 16.94 4.08 -8.35
N LEU A 197 15.92 4.57 -7.63
CA LEU A 197 15.22 5.80 -7.97
C LEU A 197 16.10 7.07 -7.81
N ARG A 198 17.23 6.96 -7.10
CA ARG A 198 18.25 8.03 -7.06
C ARG A 198 19.25 7.94 -8.21
N MET A 199 19.48 6.71 -8.71
CA MET A 199 20.53 6.43 -9.70
C MET A 199 20.03 6.49 -11.15
N MET A 200 18.73 6.24 -11.37
CA MET A 200 18.14 6.17 -12.70
C MET A 200 16.87 7.01 -12.81
N LYS A 201 16.46 7.30 -14.04
CA LYS A 201 15.21 8.04 -14.33
C LYS A 201 13.99 7.23 -13.82
N THR A 202 13.08 7.89 -13.14
CA THR A 202 11.83 7.30 -12.63
C THR A 202 11.07 6.54 -13.72
N ARG A 203 11.01 7.09 -14.94
CA ARG A 203 10.39 6.43 -16.10
C ARG A 203 11.01 5.07 -16.41
N THR A 204 12.34 4.96 -16.41
CA THR A 204 13.03 3.71 -16.71
C THR A 204 12.72 2.64 -15.65
N PHE A 205 12.78 3.02 -14.37
CA PHE A 205 12.47 2.11 -13.30
C PHE A 205 10.99 1.68 -13.31
N PHE A 206 10.09 2.60 -13.64
CA PHE A 206 8.66 2.29 -13.80
C PHE A 206 8.41 1.29 -14.93
N VAL A 207 9.06 1.44 -16.07
CA VAL A 207 8.97 0.47 -17.18
C VAL A 207 9.41 -0.91 -16.75
N ILE A 208 10.56 -1.02 -16.08
CA ILE A 208 11.07 -2.29 -15.53
C ILE A 208 10.02 -2.91 -14.58
N SER A 209 9.48 -2.12 -13.66
CA SER A 209 8.47 -2.55 -12.71
C SER A 209 7.22 -3.09 -13.41
N VAL A 210 6.69 -2.38 -14.40
CA VAL A 210 5.46 -2.79 -15.12
C VAL A 210 5.72 -4.02 -15.99
N VAL A 211 6.90 -4.15 -16.60
CA VAL A 211 7.29 -5.36 -17.34
C VAL A 211 7.38 -6.57 -16.42
N MET A 212 7.97 -6.44 -15.23
CA MET A 212 7.99 -7.52 -14.24
C MET A 212 6.59 -7.93 -13.82
N MET A 213 5.69 -6.97 -13.61
CA MET A 213 4.28 -7.24 -13.30
C MET A 213 3.57 -7.95 -14.46
N ALA A 214 3.82 -7.56 -15.71
CA ALA A 214 3.25 -8.23 -16.89
C ALA A 214 3.72 -9.69 -17.00
N LEU A 215 5.02 -9.93 -16.83
CA LEU A 215 5.58 -11.29 -16.79
C LEU A 215 4.97 -12.12 -15.66
N SER A 216 4.74 -11.50 -14.50
CA SER A 216 4.06 -12.14 -13.39
C SER A 216 2.63 -12.54 -13.74
N MET A 217 1.85 -11.66 -14.39
CA MET A 217 0.47 -12.00 -14.80
C MET A 217 0.47 -13.19 -15.76
N ILE A 218 1.39 -13.23 -16.73
CA ILE A 218 1.56 -14.37 -17.62
C ILE A 218 1.91 -15.63 -16.82
N GLY A 219 2.89 -15.53 -15.91
CA GLY A 219 3.31 -16.66 -15.06
C GLY A 219 2.19 -17.19 -14.17
N MET A 220 1.36 -16.33 -13.58
CA MET A 220 0.17 -16.72 -12.83
C MET A 220 -0.95 -17.26 -13.73
N TRP A 221 -1.02 -16.83 -14.98
CA TRP A 221 -2.03 -17.32 -15.94
C TRP A 221 -1.76 -18.74 -16.39
N VAL A 222 -0.51 -19.05 -16.79
CA VAL A 222 -0.15 -20.34 -17.40
C VAL A 222 0.65 -21.27 -16.45
N GLY A 223 1.05 -20.81 -15.27
CA GLY A 223 1.93 -21.56 -14.37
C GLY A 223 1.23 -22.78 -13.76
N GLU A 224 1.79 -23.95 -13.97
CA GLU A 224 1.31 -25.24 -13.40
C GLU A 224 2.28 -25.79 -12.35
N SER A 225 3.52 -25.27 -12.28
CA SER A 225 4.51 -25.75 -11.32
C SER A 225 4.68 -24.76 -10.16
N LYS A 226 5.02 -25.31 -8.97
CA LYS A 226 5.35 -24.53 -7.77
C LYS A 226 6.35 -23.43 -8.07
N MET A 227 7.47 -23.76 -8.76
CA MET A 227 8.55 -22.83 -9.03
C MET A 227 8.09 -21.67 -9.90
N MET A 228 7.32 -21.96 -10.97
CA MET A 228 6.80 -20.94 -11.87
C MET A 228 5.86 -19.97 -11.17
N LEU A 229 4.96 -20.49 -10.34
CA LEU A 229 4.03 -19.67 -9.55
C LEU A 229 4.78 -18.82 -8.51
N TYR A 230 5.79 -19.38 -7.84
CA TYR A 230 6.60 -18.63 -6.88
C TYR A 230 7.40 -17.51 -7.55
N ILE A 231 8.00 -17.76 -8.71
CA ILE A 231 8.67 -16.72 -9.50
C ILE A 231 7.68 -15.64 -9.91
N ALA A 232 6.49 -15.99 -10.37
CA ALA A 232 5.46 -15.04 -10.75
C ALA A 232 5.05 -14.16 -9.55
N ILE A 233 4.81 -14.76 -8.37
CA ILE A 233 4.47 -14.02 -7.15
C ILE A 233 5.61 -13.08 -6.72
N ALA A 234 6.85 -13.55 -6.79
CA ALA A 234 8.03 -12.75 -6.49
C ALA A 234 8.17 -11.55 -7.44
N LEU A 235 7.95 -11.76 -8.75
CA LEU A 235 8.01 -10.72 -9.77
C LEU A 235 6.96 -9.62 -9.54
N VAL A 236 5.71 -9.96 -9.20
CA VAL A 236 4.71 -8.92 -8.91
C VAL A 236 5.00 -8.23 -7.58
N GLY A 237 5.47 -8.95 -6.56
CA GLY A 237 5.87 -8.35 -5.29
C GLY A 237 6.94 -7.29 -5.48
N TYR A 238 8.01 -7.62 -6.20
CA TYR A 238 9.07 -6.67 -6.52
C TYR A 238 8.60 -5.56 -7.47
N GLY A 239 7.97 -5.90 -8.58
CA GLY A 239 7.53 -4.95 -9.60
C GLY A 239 6.53 -3.93 -9.08
N ASN A 240 5.56 -4.36 -8.25
CA ASN A 240 4.54 -3.47 -7.71
C ASN A 240 5.03 -2.60 -6.54
N SER A 241 6.18 -2.92 -5.93
CA SER A 241 6.67 -2.31 -4.70
C SER A 241 6.79 -0.77 -4.72
N ASN A 242 7.19 -0.19 -5.85
CA ASN A 242 7.53 1.23 -5.99
C ASN A 242 6.52 2.02 -6.82
N VAL A 243 5.55 1.35 -7.43
CA VAL A 243 4.58 1.97 -8.36
C VAL A 243 3.81 3.10 -7.69
N PHE A 244 3.36 2.90 -6.44
CA PHE A 244 2.69 3.94 -5.67
C PHE A 244 3.54 5.21 -5.57
N SER A 245 4.77 5.09 -5.12
CA SER A 245 5.67 6.23 -4.88
C SER A 245 5.99 6.98 -6.16
N MET A 246 6.16 6.27 -7.28
CA MET A 246 6.44 6.86 -8.58
C MET A 246 5.24 7.64 -9.12
N ILE A 247 4.04 7.07 -9.07
CA ILE A 247 2.81 7.74 -9.53
C ILE A 247 2.48 8.91 -8.62
N PHE A 248 2.56 8.71 -7.30
CA PHE A 248 2.22 9.73 -6.32
C PHE A 248 3.15 10.95 -6.44
N SER A 249 4.47 10.72 -6.53
CA SER A 249 5.44 11.79 -6.72
C SER A 249 5.19 12.57 -8.00
N GLN A 250 4.89 11.89 -9.11
CA GLN A 250 4.57 12.53 -10.38
C GLN A 250 3.31 13.41 -10.29
N ALA A 251 2.27 12.93 -9.62
CA ALA A 251 1.05 13.70 -9.42
C ALA A 251 1.29 14.97 -8.60
N LEU A 252 2.09 14.89 -7.52
CA LEU A 252 2.44 16.05 -6.70
C LEU A 252 3.31 17.06 -7.46
N LEU A 253 4.29 16.58 -8.24
CA LEU A 253 5.18 17.44 -9.03
C LEU A 253 4.45 18.15 -10.18
N ALA A 254 3.42 17.52 -10.73
CA ALA A 254 2.61 18.10 -11.80
C ALA A 254 1.67 19.22 -11.33
N MET A 255 1.37 19.28 -10.02
CA MET A 255 0.44 20.24 -9.44
C MET A 255 1.00 20.86 -8.15
N PRO A 256 2.10 21.63 -8.24
CA PRO A 256 2.83 22.12 -7.07
C PRO A 256 2.00 23.04 -6.16
N ASP A 257 1.04 23.80 -6.73
CA ASP A 257 0.18 24.73 -5.98
C ASP A 257 -1.02 24.04 -5.31
N LYS A 258 -1.25 22.73 -5.58
CA LYS A 258 -2.43 21.97 -5.14
C LYS A 258 -2.03 20.61 -4.53
N LYS A 259 -0.86 20.55 -3.88
CA LYS A 259 -0.28 19.30 -3.35
C LYS A 259 -1.20 18.61 -2.34
N ASN A 260 -1.86 19.36 -1.48
CA ASN A 260 -2.73 18.82 -0.44
C ASN A 260 -3.98 18.17 -1.04
N GLU A 261 -4.62 18.85 -2.00
CA GLU A 261 -5.82 18.35 -2.69
C GLU A 261 -5.47 17.13 -3.55
N VAL A 262 -4.35 17.18 -4.28
CA VAL A 262 -3.85 16.06 -5.08
C VAL A 262 -3.51 14.87 -4.18
N SER A 263 -2.84 15.11 -3.04
CA SER A 263 -2.53 14.05 -2.06
C SER A 263 -3.82 13.38 -1.58
N GLY A 264 -4.84 14.15 -1.21
CA GLY A 264 -6.14 13.62 -0.81
C GLY A 264 -6.77 12.74 -1.88
N LEU A 265 -6.79 13.19 -3.14
CA LEU A 265 -7.29 12.40 -4.27
C LEU A 265 -6.48 11.12 -4.48
N MET A 266 -5.15 11.18 -4.43
CA MET A 266 -4.31 10.00 -4.59
C MET A 266 -4.54 8.97 -3.47
N ILE A 267 -4.75 9.42 -2.24
CA ILE A 267 -5.10 8.53 -1.12
C ILE A 267 -6.50 7.93 -1.31
N MET A 268 -7.47 8.67 -1.86
CA MET A 268 -8.75 8.10 -2.25
C MET A 268 -8.60 6.98 -3.30
N GLY A 269 -7.56 7.02 -4.14
CA GLY A 269 -7.23 5.96 -5.09
C GLY A 269 -6.95 4.60 -4.42
N LEU A 270 -6.64 4.56 -3.12
CA LEU A 270 -6.51 3.31 -2.35
C LEU A 270 -7.82 2.49 -2.35
N PHE A 271 -8.96 3.10 -2.69
CA PHE A 271 -10.24 2.41 -2.90
C PHE A 271 -10.15 1.32 -3.99
N GLY A 272 -9.15 1.36 -4.85
CA GLY A 272 -8.81 0.26 -5.75
C GLY A 272 -8.67 -1.09 -5.07
N GLY A 273 -8.18 -1.10 -3.79
CA GLY A 273 -8.12 -2.29 -2.95
C GLY A 273 -9.49 -2.90 -2.56
N THR A 274 -10.58 -2.19 -2.78
CA THR A 274 -11.94 -2.70 -2.63
C THR A 274 -12.55 -3.06 -3.99
N VAL A 275 -12.38 -2.20 -4.99
CA VAL A 275 -12.97 -2.37 -6.32
C VAL A 275 -12.41 -3.60 -7.03
N PHE A 276 -11.10 -3.77 -7.04
CA PHE A 276 -10.46 -4.89 -7.73
C PHE A 276 -10.86 -6.25 -7.15
N PRO A 277 -10.74 -6.52 -5.84
CA PRO A 277 -11.16 -7.80 -5.27
C PRO A 277 -12.62 -8.12 -5.51
N LEU A 278 -13.52 -7.12 -5.53
CA LEU A 278 -14.92 -7.31 -5.85
C LEU A 278 -15.10 -7.83 -7.28
N ILE A 279 -14.48 -7.17 -8.26
CA ILE A 279 -14.54 -7.59 -9.67
C ILE A 279 -13.83 -8.94 -9.85
N MET A 280 -12.71 -9.16 -9.17
CA MET A 280 -11.96 -10.41 -9.18
C MET A 280 -12.78 -11.57 -8.62
N GLY A 281 -13.61 -11.32 -7.58
CA GLY A 281 -14.55 -12.29 -7.04
C GLY A 281 -15.50 -12.79 -8.14
N PHE A 282 -16.22 -11.90 -8.78
CA PHE A 282 -17.12 -12.27 -9.89
C PHE A 282 -16.39 -12.97 -11.04
N ALA A 283 -15.20 -12.50 -11.40
CA ALA A 283 -14.42 -13.12 -12.47
C ALA A 283 -13.91 -14.52 -12.07
N SER A 284 -13.54 -14.72 -10.80
CA SER A 284 -13.08 -16.02 -10.32
C SER A 284 -14.22 -17.03 -10.18
N ASP A 285 -15.43 -16.58 -9.85
CA ASP A 285 -16.61 -17.45 -9.81
C ASP A 285 -16.97 -17.98 -11.21
N ALA A 286 -16.75 -17.19 -12.26
CA ALA A 286 -17.05 -17.55 -13.64
C ALA A 286 -15.93 -18.36 -14.32
N PHE A 287 -14.66 -18.06 -14.03
CA PHE A 287 -13.50 -18.55 -14.79
C PHE A 287 -12.38 -19.16 -13.91
N GLY A 288 -12.64 -19.44 -12.63
CA GLY A 288 -11.61 -19.85 -11.68
C GLY A 288 -10.62 -18.73 -11.38
N GLN A 289 -9.50 -19.03 -10.72
CA GLN A 289 -8.52 -18.01 -10.32
C GLN A 289 -7.86 -17.30 -11.52
N VAL A 290 -7.92 -17.89 -12.72
CA VAL A 290 -7.50 -17.24 -13.97
C VAL A 290 -8.31 -15.98 -14.25
N GLY A 291 -9.62 -15.97 -13.93
CA GLY A 291 -10.47 -14.78 -14.02
C GLY A 291 -9.97 -13.63 -13.13
N ALA A 292 -9.56 -13.93 -11.90
CA ALA A 292 -8.98 -12.93 -11.02
C ALA A 292 -7.65 -12.37 -11.55
N VAL A 293 -6.80 -13.25 -12.13
CA VAL A 293 -5.54 -12.81 -12.79
C VAL A 293 -5.82 -11.90 -13.97
N ALA A 294 -6.87 -12.19 -14.77
CA ALA A 294 -7.27 -11.35 -15.90
C ALA A 294 -7.62 -9.92 -15.47
N VAL A 295 -8.36 -9.76 -14.36
CA VAL A 295 -8.71 -8.45 -13.82
C VAL A 295 -7.44 -7.68 -13.39
N MET A 296 -6.49 -8.33 -12.71
CA MET A 296 -5.21 -7.72 -12.36
C MET A 296 -4.39 -7.34 -13.61
N ALA A 297 -4.40 -8.19 -14.65
CA ALA A 297 -3.71 -7.93 -15.92
C ALA A 297 -4.25 -6.68 -16.62
N ILE A 298 -5.55 -6.39 -16.56
CA ILE A 298 -6.13 -5.13 -17.06
C ILE A 298 -5.50 -3.94 -16.32
N GLY A 299 -5.33 -4.03 -15.01
CA GLY A 299 -4.63 -3.01 -14.22
C GLY A 299 -3.17 -2.81 -14.68
N VAL A 300 -2.44 -3.88 -14.98
CA VAL A 300 -1.07 -3.82 -15.50
C VAL A 300 -1.05 -3.16 -16.90
N VAL A 301 -1.98 -3.52 -17.79
CA VAL A 301 -2.12 -2.88 -19.10
C VAL A 301 -2.35 -1.37 -18.96
N TYR A 302 -3.20 -0.97 -18.01
CA TYR A 302 -3.38 0.45 -17.72
C TYR A 302 -2.05 1.12 -17.31
N LEU A 303 -1.26 0.50 -16.44
CA LEU A 303 0.04 1.04 -16.02
C LEU A 303 1.01 1.19 -17.18
N PHE A 304 0.97 0.34 -18.23
CA PHE A 304 1.73 0.57 -19.46
C PHE A 304 1.34 1.88 -20.16
N THR A 305 0.05 2.22 -20.18
CA THR A 305 -0.41 3.48 -20.78
C THR A 305 0.09 4.70 -19.99
N TYR A 306 0.22 4.55 -18.68
CA TYR A 306 0.69 5.60 -17.78
C TYR A 306 2.18 5.96 -17.99
N ILE A 307 2.99 5.06 -18.55
CA ILE A 307 4.42 5.31 -18.86
C ILE A 307 4.63 6.60 -19.70
N ARG A 308 3.65 6.96 -20.51
CA ARG A 308 3.70 8.18 -21.35
C ARG A 308 3.63 9.48 -20.52
N LYS A 309 3.29 9.40 -19.25
CA LYS A 309 3.15 10.56 -18.35
C LYS A 309 4.32 10.74 -17.38
N LEU A 310 5.21 9.74 -17.30
CA LEU A 310 6.50 9.77 -16.63
C LEU A 310 7.59 10.16 -17.64
#